data_ef42ad473bdfe429b8fa9e20db33d7ed
#
_entry.id   ef42ad473bdfe429b8fa9e20db33d7ed
#
_cell.length_a   1.000
_cell.length_b   1.000
_cell.length_c   1.000
_cell.angle_alpha   90.00
_cell.angle_beta   90.00
_cell.angle_gamma   90.00
#
_symmetry.space_group_name_H-M   'P 1'
#
loop_
_entity.id
_entity.type
_entity.pdbx_description
1 polymer ?
#
loop_
_entity_poly.entity_id
_entity_poly.type
_entity_poly.pdbx_seq_one_letter_code
_entity_poly.pdbx_strand_id
1 'polypeptide(L)'
;RLIDAATKLKKENAKFKIYIIGEGPEKKNLESQIEKNNMSDVIYLLGFKKNPYVYMNFADVFICSSRAEGFSTVASEAVVLGKPCIVTDCSGMRELFGEEGQYGFITENSTEGIYDGMDKFIKNNKMLTEYAERAKEGAKRFDVNIALKTIERNLLDDF
;
A
#
# COMPACT_ATOMS: atom_id res chain seq x y z
N ARG A 1 12.27 -2.81 -7.31
CA ARG A 1 11.55 -1.56 -7.65
C ARG A 1 11.35 -0.66 -6.43
N LEU A 2 10.73 -1.12 -5.33
CA LEU A 2 10.56 -0.30 -4.12
C LEU A 2 11.91 0.17 -3.57
N ILE A 3 12.89 -0.72 -3.46
CA ILE A 3 14.25 -0.37 -3.01
C ILE A 3 14.91 0.64 -3.95
N ASP A 4 14.72 0.51 -5.26
CA ASP A 4 15.31 1.43 -6.25
C ASP A 4 14.66 2.83 -6.15
N ALA A 5 13.34 2.89 -6.01
CA ALA A 5 12.60 4.13 -5.78
C ALA A 5 13.06 4.82 -4.47
N ALA A 6 13.15 4.05 -3.39
CA ALA A 6 13.64 4.52 -2.10
C ALA A 6 15.10 5.02 -2.17
N THR A 7 15.94 4.35 -2.96
CA THR A 7 17.34 4.76 -3.17
C THR A 7 17.43 6.14 -3.85
N LYS A 8 16.57 6.42 -4.81
CA LYS A 8 16.49 7.76 -5.43
C LYS A 8 16.11 8.84 -4.40
N LEU A 9 15.05 8.59 -3.63
CA LEU A 9 14.59 9.52 -2.58
C LEU A 9 15.66 9.78 -1.52
N LYS A 10 16.39 8.76 -1.09
CA LYS A 10 17.49 8.93 -0.14
C LYS A 10 18.61 9.82 -0.70
N LYS A 11 18.95 9.68 -1.99
CA LYS A 11 19.94 10.56 -2.66
C LYS A 11 19.50 12.03 -2.70
N GLU A 12 18.21 12.28 -2.66
CA GLU A 12 17.60 13.62 -2.58
C GLU A 12 17.43 14.11 -1.14
N ASN A 13 18.04 13.42 -0.17
CA ASN A 13 17.96 13.71 1.27
C ASN A 13 16.56 13.61 1.87
N ALA A 14 15.63 12.89 1.25
CA ALA A 14 14.33 12.59 1.83
C ALA A 14 14.47 11.75 3.12
N LYS A 15 13.67 12.05 4.13
CA LYS A 15 13.70 11.33 5.42
C LYS A 15 12.49 10.41 5.53
N PHE A 16 12.76 9.12 5.56
CA PHE A 16 11.75 8.08 5.70
C PHE A 16 12.37 6.78 6.22
N LYS A 17 11.54 5.84 6.61
CA LYS A 17 11.91 4.45 6.90
C LYS A 17 10.93 3.51 6.24
N ILE A 18 11.41 2.35 5.79
CA ILE A 18 10.59 1.31 5.18
C ILE A 18 10.74 0.03 5.99
N TYR A 19 9.62 -0.55 6.36
CA TYR A 19 9.55 -1.85 7.03
C TYR A 19 8.87 -2.85 6.10
N ILE A 20 9.59 -3.89 5.71
CA ILE A 20 9.07 -4.96 4.86
C ILE A 20 8.78 -6.17 5.75
N ILE A 21 7.51 -6.56 5.79
CA ILE A 21 7.02 -7.67 6.63
C ILE A 21 6.66 -8.83 5.71
N GLY A 22 7.09 -10.00 6.07
CA GLY A 22 6.86 -11.23 5.33
C GLY A 22 8.14 -12.02 5.11
N GLU A 23 7.98 -13.22 4.58
CA GLU A 23 9.07 -14.11 4.17
C GLU A 23 8.82 -14.56 2.74
N GLY A 24 9.89 -14.91 2.06
CA GLY A 24 9.81 -15.40 0.69
C GLY A 24 11.18 -15.72 0.11
N PRO A 25 11.21 -16.36 -1.05
CA PRO A 25 12.45 -16.79 -1.70
C PRO A 25 13.39 -15.64 -2.06
N GLU A 26 12.84 -14.43 -2.24
CA GLU A 26 13.59 -13.24 -2.63
C GLU A 26 14.33 -12.56 -1.47
N LYS A 27 14.24 -13.06 -0.23
CA LYS A 27 14.84 -12.43 0.94
C LYS A 27 16.33 -12.10 0.75
N LYS A 28 17.12 -13.08 0.31
CA LYS A 28 18.57 -12.88 0.08
C LYS A 28 18.85 -11.86 -1.02
N ASN A 29 18.03 -11.84 -2.07
CA ASN A 29 18.17 -10.86 -3.14
C ASN A 29 17.83 -9.44 -2.64
N LEU A 30 16.82 -9.31 -1.80
CA LEU A 30 16.45 -8.03 -1.17
C LEU A 30 17.55 -7.55 -0.21
N GLU A 31 18.09 -8.43 0.64
CA GLU A 31 19.22 -8.11 1.53
C GLU A 31 20.42 -7.58 0.73
N SER A 32 20.82 -8.31 -0.30
CA SER A 32 21.93 -7.88 -1.19
C SER A 32 21.66 -6.54 -1.89
N GLN A 33 20.41 -6.30 -2.33
CA GLN A 33 20.03 -5.05 -2.97
C GLN A 33 20.06 -3.87 -1.98
N ILE A 34 19.60 -4.08 -0.74
CA ILE A 34 19.64 -3.08 0.33
C ILE A 34 21.09 -2.70 0.64
N GLU A 35 21.99 -3.68 0.81
CA GLU A 35 23.40 -3.43 1.07
C GLU A 35 24.08 -2.69 -0.08
N LYS A 36 23.96 -3.18 -1.31
CA LYS A 36 24.57 -2.56 -2.50
C LYS A 36 24.16 -1.12 -2.72
N ASN A 37 22.93 -0.77 -2.32
CA ASN A 37 22.41 0.60 -2.44
C ASN A 37 22.64 1.45 -1.17
N ASN A 38 23.35 0.94 -0.16
CA ASN A 38 23.56 1.60 1.13
C ASN A 38 22.24 2.02 1.80
N MET A 39 21.22 1.12 1.81
CA MET A 39 19.89 1.40 2.35
C MET A 39 19.62 0.74 3.71
N SER A 40 20.63 0.12 4.35
CA SER A 40 20.47 -0.66 5.59
C SER A 40 20.06 0.20 6.81
N ASP A 41 20.22 1.50 6.75
CA ASP A 41 19.77 2.47 7.76
C ASP A 41 18.34 2.98 7.53
N VAL A 42 17.73 2.62 6.40
CA VAL A 42 16.40 3.11 5.95
C VAL A 42 15.42 1.98 5.75
N ILE A 43 15.86 0.81 5.23
CA ILE A 43 14.99 -0.33 4.88
C ILE A 43 15.27 -1.51 5.80
N TYR A 44 14.22 -2.00 6.45
CA TYR A 44 14.30 -3.08 7.43
C TYR A 44 13.44 -4.26 6.97
N LEU A 45 14.06 -5.43 6.76
CA LEU A 45 13.36 -6.70 6.53
C LEU A 45 13.01 -7.33 7.87
N LEU A 46 11.75 -7.26 8.27
CA LEU A 46 11.33 -7.73 9.60
C LEU A 46 11.01 -9.24 9.65
N GLY A 47 10.97 -9.92 8.49
CA GLY A 47 10.56 -11.31 8.41
C GLY A 47 9.07 -11.50 8.70
N PHE A 48 8.65 -12.76 8.91
CA PHE A 48 7.28 -13.08 9.27
C PHE A 48 6.89 -12.48 10.63
N LYS A 49 5.69 -11.91 10.70
CA LYS A 49 5.09 -11.42 11.94
C LYS A 49 3.71 -12.03 12.13
N LYS A 50 3.47 -12.65 13.27
CA LYS A 50 2.17 -13.24 13.61
C LYS A 50 1.04 -12.20 13.63
N ASN A 51 1.36 -10.97 14.03
CA ASN A 51 0.42 -9.85 14.01
C ASN A 51 1.06 -8.66 13.23
N PRO A 52 0.87 -8.59 11.91
CA PRO A 52 1.40 -7.50 11.10
C PRO A 52 0.64 -6.17 11.31
N TYR A 53 -0.59 -6.22 11.81
CA TYR A 53 -1.46 -5.05 11.96
C TYR A 53 -0.90 -3.99 12.91
N VAL A 54 -0.13 -4.41 13.92
CA VAL A 54 0.57 -3.47 14.81
C VAL A 54 1.52 -2.57 14.01
N TYR A 55 2.29 -3.15 13.11
CA TYR A 55 3.22 -2.41 12.25
C TYR A 55 2.47 -1.54 11.25
N MET A 56 1.42 -2.07 10.62
CA MET A 56 0.57 -1.31 9.70
C MET A 56 -0.06 -0.11 10.41
N ASN A 57 -0.49 -0.28 11.66
CA ASN A 57 -1.11 0.80 12.42
C ASN A 57 -0.11 1.91 12.79
N PHE A 58 1.15 1.58 13.06
CA PHE A 58 2.20 2.56 13.32
C PHE A 58 2.75 3.24 12.07
N ALA A 59 2.62 2.64 10.90
CA ALA A 59 3.08 3.23 9.65
C ALA A 59 2.23 4.45 9.27
N ASP A 60 2.86 5.44 8.65
CA ASP A 60 2.16 6.60 8.07
C ASP A 60 1.47 6.24 6.76
N VAL A 61 2.07 5.34 5.97
CA VAL A 61 1.60 4.92 4.65
C VAL A 61 1.85 3.43 4.46
N PHE A 62 0.89 2.74 3.88
CA PHE A 62 1.06 1.39 3.35
C PHE A 62 1.45 1.46 1.86
N ILE A 63 2.43 0.66 1.45
CA ILE A 63 2.89 0.61 0.06
C ILE A 63 2.76 -0.80 -0.49
N CYS A 64 1.99 -0.96 -1.57
CA CYS A 64 1.92 -2.19 -2.35
C CYS A 64 2.55 -1.98 -3.73
N SER A 65 3.78 -2.48 -3.91
CA SER A 65 4.57 -2.33 -5.14
C SER A 65 4.49 -3.56 -6.05
N SER A 66 3.38 -4.28 -6.04
CA SER A 66 3.16 -5.51 -6.81
C SER A 66 3.20 -5.25 -8.31
N ARG A 67 3.67 -6.24 -9.08
CA ARG A 67 3.64 -6.21 -10.55
C ARG A 67 2.30 -6.65 -11.09
N ALA A 68 1.67 -7.58 -10.41
CA ALA A 68 0.35 -8.13 -10.73
C ALA A 68 -0.30 -8.59 -9.42
N GLU A 69 -1.58 -8.32 -9.29
CA GLU A 69 -2.43 -8.76 -8.19
C GLU A 69 -3.82 -9.08 -8.75
N GLY A 70 -4.40 -10.20 -8.33
CA GLY A 70 -5.81 -10.44 -8.58
C GLY A 70 -6.66 -9.64 -7.58
N PHE A 71 -6.53 -9.98 -6.30
CA PHE A 71 -7.12 -9.26 -5.18
C PHE A 71 -6.11 -9.23 -4.03
N SER A 72 -5.72 -8.05 -3.59
CA SER A 72 -4.71 -7.93 -2.54
C SER A 72 -5.34 -7.89 -1.16
N THR A 73 -5.33 -9.01 -0.46
CA THR A 73 -5.81 -9.11 0.93
C THR A 73 -5.10 -8.11 1.84
N VAL A 74 -3.78 -8.00 1.73
CA VAL A 74 -3.01 -7.09 2.60
C VAL A 74 -3.31 -5.62 2.30
N ALA A 75 -3.62 -5.26 1.05
CA ALA A 75 -4.05 -3.91 0.71
C ALA A 75 -5.46 -3.60 1.23
N SER A 76 -6.39 -4.57 1.18
CA SER A 76 -7.71 -4.41 1.80
C SER A 76 -7.63 -4.27 3.32
N GLU A 77 -6.74 -5.01 3.97
CA GLU A 77 -6.46 -4.86 5.41
C GLU A 77 -5.96 -3.45 5.75
N ALA A 78 -5.08 -2.89 4.93
CA ALA A 78 -4.60 -1.52 5.11
C ALA A 78 -5.73 -0.49 4.97
N VAL A 79 -6.63 -0.67 4.00
CA VAL A 79 -7.83 0.17 3.83
C VAL A 79 -8.74 0.07 5.06
N VAL A 80 -9.01 -1.15 5.55
CA VAL A 80 -9.83 -1.37 6.76
C VAL A 80 -9.22 -0.69 8.00
N LEU A 81 -7.90 -0.65 8.09
CA LEU A 81 -7.19 0.08 9.15
C LEU A 81 -7.17 1.61 8.95
N GLY A 82 -7.77 2.12 7.87
CA GLY A 82 -7.78 3.54 7.53
C GLY A 82 -6.40 4.09 7.17
N LYS A 83 -5.51 3.25 6.65
CA LYS A 83 -4.16 3.67 6.26
C LYS A 83 -4.13 4.30 4.88
N PRO A 84 -3.45 5.45 4.71
CA PRO A 84 -3.09 5.92 3.40
C PRO A 84 -2.36 4.82 2.63
N CYS A 85 -2.77 4.54 1.40
CA CYS A 85 -2.19 3.50 0.57
C CYS A 85 -1.58 4.10 -0.70
N ILE A 86 -0.35 3.70 -1.01
CA ILE A 86 0.28 3.89 -2.33
C ILE A 86 0.32 2.50 -2.98
N VAL A 87 -0.30 2.34 -4.12
CA VAL A 87 -0.37 1.06 -4.83
C VAL A 87 -0.02 1.23 -6.30
N THR A 88 0.67 0.24 -6.86
CA THR A 88 0.95 0.21 -8.30
C THR A 88 -0.29 -0.20 -9.07
N ASP A 89 -0.50 0.41 -10.24
CA ASP A 89 -1.63 0.10 -11.14
C ASP A 89 -1.50 -1.32 -11.69
N CYS A 90 -2.24 -2.23 -11.10
CA CYS A 90 -2.43 -3.60 -11.57
C CYS A 90 -3.86 -4.06 -11.32
N SER A 91 -4.31 -5.12 -12.00
CA SER A 91 -5.71 -5.45 -12.21
C SER A 91 -6.60 -5.35 -10.96
N GLY A 92 -6.26 -6.00 -9.88
CA GLY A 92 -7.09 -5.98 -8.65
C GLY A 92 -7.04 -4.68 -7.85
N MET A 93 -6.10 -3.77 -8.14
CA MET A 93 -5.98 -2.53 -7.37
C MET A 93 -7.04 -1.50 -7.73
N ARG A 94 -7.45 -1.43 -8.99
CA ARG A 94 -8.56 -0.54 -9.40
C ARG A 94 -9.88 -0.97 -8.79
N GLU A 95 -10.15 -2.26 -8.73
CA GLU A 95 -11.33 -2.79 -8.05
C GLU A 95 -11.35 -2.42 -6.56
N LEU A 96 -10.20 -2.54 -5.89
CA LEU A 96 -10.06 -2.28 -4.46
C LEU A 96 -10.06 -0.78 -4.13
N PHE A 97 -9.35 0.04 -4.90
CA PHE A 97 -9.15 1.46 -4.62
C PHE A 97 -10.04 2.40 -5.43
N GLY A 98 -10.91 1.85 -6.30
CA GLY A 98 -11.72 2.60 -7.26
C GLY A 98 -10.96 2.91 -8.54
N GLU A 99 -11.66 3.03 -9.65
CA GLU A 99 -11.09 3.22 -10.99
C GLU A 99 -10.13 4.41 -11.08
N GLU A 100 -10.41 5.47 -10.34
CA GLU A 100 -9.59 6.68 -10.29
C GLU A 100 -8.82 6.85 -8.96
N GLY A 101 -8.71 5.80 -8.17
CA GLY A 101 -8.00 5.85 -6.88
C GLY A 101 -8.76 6.64 -5.79
N GLN A 102 -10.09 6.49 -5.72
CA GLN A 102 -10.93 7.18 -4.74
C GLN A 102 -10.50 6.88 -3.30
N TYR A 103 -10.05 5.65 -3.04
CA TYR A 103 -9.74 5.15 -1.70
C TYR A 103 -8.26 4.96 -1.42
N GLY A 104 -7.38 5.26 -2.39
CA GLY A 104 -5.93 5.16 -2.26
C GLY A 104 -5.22 5.78 -3.46
N PHE A 105 -3.93 5.99 -3.35
CA PHE A 105 -3.12 6.57 -4.42
C PHE A 105 -2.63 5.46 -5.36
N ILE A 106 -3.23 5.37 -6.53
CA ILE A 106 -2.78 4.46 -7.60
C ILE A 106 -1.70 5.17 -8.40
N THR A 107 -0.55 4.52 -8.54
CA THR A 107 0.59 5.05 -9.30
C THR A 107 0.95 4.11 -10.45
N GLU A 108 1.69 4.61 -11.42
CA GLU A 108 2.19 3.78 -12.52
C GLU A 108 2.90 2.54 -12.00
N ASN A 109 2.71 1.40 -12.68
CA ASN A 109 3.30 0.12 -12.30
C ASN A 109 4.80 0.03 -12.70
N SER A 110 5.56 1.00 -12.24
CA SER A 110 6.98 1.20 -12.52
C SER A 110 7.76 1.61 -11.26
N THR A 111 9.08 1.62 -11.36
CA THR A 111 9.94 2.16 -10.29
C THR A 111 9.73 3.66 -10.13
N GLU A 112 9.55 4.37 -11.23
CA GLU A 112 9.27 5.80 -11.29
C GLU A 112 7.93 6.12 -10.63
N GLY A 113 6.89 5.37 -10.95
CA GLY A 113 5.59 5.57 -10.32
C GLY A 113 5.63 5.38 -8.80
N ILE A 114 6.35 4.37 -8.32
CA ILE A 114 6.54 4.16 -6.86
C ILE A 114 7.30 5.34 -6.26
N TYR A 115 8.37 5.81 -6.92
CA TYR A 115 9.13 6.98 -6.50
C TYR A 115 8.23 8.22 -6.42
N ASP A 116 7.47 8.53 -7.46
CA ASP A 116 6.57 9.69 -7.53
C ASP A 116 5.49 9.65 -6.42
N GLY A 117 4.92 8.46 -6.18
CA GLY A 117 3.96 8.26 -5.12
C GLY A 117 4.58 8.56 -3.74
N MET A 118 5.72 7.96 -3.44
CA MET A 118 6.43 8.18 -2.18
C MET A 118 6.84 9.64 -2.00
N ASP A 119 7.40 10.27 -3.04
CA ASP A 119 7.86 11.66 -3.01
C ASP A 119 6.71 12.64 -2.68
N LYS A 120 5.55 12.45 -3.31
CA LYS A 120 4.36 13.25 -3.04
C LYS A 120 3.92 13.16 -1.58
N PHE A 121 3.88 11.95 -1.00
CA PHE A 121 3.47 11.76 0.39
C PHE A 121 4.52 12.30 1.38
N ILE A 122 5.80 12.18 1.07
CA ILE A 122 6.89 12.72 1.91
C ILE A 122 6.86 14.25 1.91
N LYS A 123 6.65 14.88 0.76
CA LYS A 123 6.65 16.35 0.62
C LYS A 123 5.35 17.02 1.06
N ASN A 124 4.26 16.28 1.13
CA ASN A 124 2.93 16.85 1.39
C ASN A 124 2.17 16.09 2.50
N ASN A 125 2.38 16.50 3.73
CA ASN A 125 1.72 15.92 4.91
C ASN A 125 0.18 15.98 4.84
N LYS A 126 -0.42 16.90 4.06
CA LYS A 126 -1.87 16.95 3.88
C LYS A 126 -2.40 15.70 3.17
N MET A 127 -1.59 15.11 2.29
CA MET A 127 -1.97 13.86 1.62
C MET A 127 -2.13 12.70 2.61
N LEU A 128 -1.35 12.66 3.69
CA LEU A 128 -1.50 11.61 4.72
C LEU A 128 -2.91 11.67 5.32
N THR A 129 -3.36 12.85 5.73
CA THR A 129 -4.71 13.05 6.31
C THR A 129 -5.79 12.78 5.27
N GLU A 130 -5.67 13.33 4.08
CA GLU A 130 -6.64 13.16 3.00
C GLU A 130 -6.83 11.69 2.63
N TYR A 131 -5.74 10.97 2.40
CA TYR A 131 -5.82 9.56 2.00
C TYR A 131 -6.16 8.63 3.16
N ALA A 132 -5.92 9.02 4.41
CA ALA A 132 -6.47 8.32 5.58
C ALA A 132 -8.00 8.40 5.62
N GLU A 133 -8.59 9.57 5.37
CA GLU A 133 -10.05 9.72 5.28
C GLU A 133 -10.63 8.96 4.08
N ARG A 134 -9.97 9.01 2.93
CA ARG A 134 -10.36 8.22 1.74
C ARG A 134 -10.32 6.70 2.03
N ALA A 135 -9.30 6.22 2.72
CA ALA A 135 -9.20 4.82 3.12
C ALA A 135 -10.33 4.42 4.09
N LYS A 136 -10.66 5.27 5.08
CA LYS A 136 -11.80 5.04 5.98
C LYS A 136 -13.13 4.97 5.23
N GLU A 137 -13.32 5.80 4.21
CA GLU A 137 -14.50 5.71 3.35
C GLU A 137 -14.53 4.40 2.57
N GLY A 138 -13.39 4.01 1.99
CA GLY A 138 -13.21 2.72 1.33
C GLY A 138 -13.46 1.51 2.23
N ALA A 139 -13.10 1.61 3.52
CA ALA A 139 -13.30 0.56 4.52
C ALA A 139 -14.78 0.19 4.71
N LYS A 140 -15.70 1.13 4.52
CA LYS A 140 -17.15 0.86 4.62
C LYS A 140 -17.63 -0.20 3.62
N ARG A 141 -16.94 -0.39 2.51
CA ARG A 141 -17.25 -1.41 1.51
C ARG A 141 -17.02 -2.85 2.02
N PHE A 142 -16.23 -3.00 3.09
CA PHE A 142 -15.96 -4.27 3.75
C PHE A 142 -16.86 -4.53 4.96
N ASP A 143 -17.80 -3.62 5.24
CA ASP A 143 -18.79 -3.83 6.30
C ASP A 143 -19.77 -4.92 5.87
N VAL A 144 -19.83 -5.99 6.66
CA VAL A 144 -20.68 -7.16 6.41
C VAL A 144 -22.16 -6.77 6.29
N ASN A 145 -22.63 -5.81 7.08
CA ASN A 145 -24.03 -5.37 7.04
C ASN A 145 -24.34 -4.62 5.73
N ILE A 146 -23.37 -3.84 5.20
CA ILE A 146 -23.52 -3.15 3.91
C ILE A 146 -23.53 -4.18 2.80
N ALA A 147 -22.64 -5.17 2.84
CA ALA A 147 -22.58 -6.26 1.86
C ALA A 147 -23.89 -7.06 1.83
N LEU A 148 -24.43 -7.45 2.99
CA LEU A 148 -25.71 -8.16 3.09
C LEU A 148 -26.89 -7.36 2.51
N LYS A 149 -27.01 -6.08 2.88
CA LYS A 149 -28.05 -5.21 2.30
C LYS A 149 -27.96 -5.06 0.79
N THR A 150 -26.74 -5.03 0.26
CA THR A 150 -26.53 -4.95 -1.20
C THR A 150 -26.96 -6.24 -1.88
N ILE A 151 -26.63 -7.40 -1.29
CA ILE A 151 -27.06 -8.72 -1.81
C ILE A 151 -28.58 -8.83 -1.77
N GLU A 152 -29.22 -8.50 -0.64
CA GLU A 152 -30.67 -8.53 -0.48
C GLU A 152 -31.38 -7.65 -1.52
N ARG A 153 -30.88 -6.43 -1.73
CA ARG A 153 -31.45 -5.53 -2.75
C ARG A 153 -31.34 -6.12 -4.15
N ASN A 154 -30.16 -6.61 -4.54
CA ASN A 154 -29.95 -7.17 -5.87
C ASN A 154 -30.78 -8.43 -6.11
N LEU A 155 -31.01 -9.25 -5.06
CA LEU A 155 -31.91 -10.41 -5.16
C LEU A 155 -33.39 -10.03 -5.33
N LEU A 156 -33.80 -8.84 -4.84
CA LEU A 156 -35.18 -8.39 -4.96
C LEU A 156 -35.42 -7.64 -6.29
N ASP A 157 -34.39 -7.04 -6.86
CA ASP A 157 -34.49 -6.31 -8.14
C ASP A 157 -34.49 -7.25 -9.37
N ASP A 158 -34.11 -8.55 -9.20
CA ASP A 158 -34.12 -9.57 -10.26
C ASP A 158 -35.44 -10.39 -10.31
N PHE A 159 -36.44 -10.03 -9.52
CA PHE A 159 -37.79 -10.59 -9.52
C PHE A 159 -38.87 -9.51 -9.75
#